data_e8521adf3eacaa8cb5cd34245e86ff79
#
_entry.id   e8521adf3eacaa8cb5cd34245e86ff79
#
_cell.length_a   1.000
_cell.length_b   1.000
_cell.length_c   1.000
_cell.angle_alpha   90.00
_cell.angle_beta   90.00
_cell.angle_gamma   90.00
#
_symmetry.space_group_name_H-M   'P 1'
#
loop_
_entity.id
_entity.type
_entity.pdbx_description
1 polymer ?
#
loop_
_entity_poly.entity_id
_entity_poly.type
_entity_poly.pdbx_seq_one_letter_code
_entity_poly.pdbx_strand_id
1 'polypeptide(L)'
;MFVEKVFYSIIRASLWNTSVEIPNGFHDWGAIMKLAKTQALMGLVGDVLLTRREIRDTLPPKFVEKLQDIPMTNVGMHSQMNMTLQLVVLTLRKAGVEPVLLKGQGLARNYPVPELRQCGDIDLYVGEKNYEKVHSLLGPIASEIDDFSRLVIGKHFHLKVANSLIEVHRFADVHASPTFNEIYQEYASEGLSKDLVPINFGDVAVNTPADNFNAF
;
A
#
# COMPACT_ATOMS: atom_id res chain seq x y z
N MET A 1 27.50 -7.05 -1.26
CA MET A 1 27.32 -8.48 -1.64
C MET A 1 26.78 -9.37 -0.51
N PHE A 2 27.34 -9.36 0.73
CA PHE A 2 26.78 -10.14 1.85
C PHE A 2 25.48 -9.56 2.41
N VAL A 3 25.39 -8.24 2.61
CA VAL A 3 24.21 -7.56 3.15
C VAL A 3 22.98 -7.82 2.30
N GLU A 4 23.08 -7.68 0.98
CA GLU A 4 21.97 -7.93 0.05
C GLU A 4 21.49 -9.39 0.09
N LYS A 5 22.40 -10.36 0.15
CA LYS A 5 22.05 -11.78 0.27
C LYS A 5 21.24 -12.06 1.56
N VAL A 6 21.70 -11.53 2.69
CA VAL A 6 21.01 -11.64 3.98
C VAL A 6 19.66 -10.94 3.90
N PHE A 7 19.61 -9.74 3.35
CA PHE A 7 18.37 -8.99 3.19
C PHE A 7 17.32 -9.76 2.38
N TYR A 8 17.69 -10.27 1.19
CA TYR A 8 16.76 -11.07 0.38
C TYR A 8 16.38 -12.41 1.03
N SER A 9 17.27 -13.00 1.83
CA SER A 9 16.95 -14.20 2.62
C SER A 9 15.90 -13.90 3.68
N ILE A 10 15.99 -12.75 4.37
CA ILE A 10 14.98 -12.27 5.32
C ILE A 10 13.64 -12.03 4.64
N ILE A 11 13.62 -11.36 3.48
CA ILE A 11 12.38 -11.11 2.73
C ILE A 11 11.72 -12.42 2.30
N ARG A 12 12.49 -13.39 1.77
CA ARG A 12 11.96 -14.71 1.43
C ARG A 12 11.40 -15.44 2.64
N ALA A 13 12.06 -15.34 3.78
CA ALA A 13 11.58 -15.95 5.02
C ALA A 13 10.24 -15.32 5.48
N SER A 14 10.08 -14.02 5.34
CA SER A 14 8.83 -13.33 5.66
C SER A 14 7.69 -13.75 4.73
N LEU A 15 7.93 -13.79 3.42
CA LEU A 15 6.88 -14.02 2.42
C LEU A 15 6.52 -15.50 2.23
N TRP A 16 7.49 -16.41 2.33
CA TRP A 16 7.33 -17.84 2.02
C TRP A 16 7.74 -18.78 3.15
N ASN A 17 7.95 -18.24 4.35
CA ASN A 17 8.32 -19.01 5.54
C ASN A 17 9.56 -19.92 5.34
N THR A 18 10.54 -19.48 4.56
CA THR A 18 11.81 -20.18 4.36
C THR A 18 12.77 -19.94 5.54
N SER A 19 13.84 -20.73 5.63
CA SER A 19 14.96 -20.44 6.55
C SER A 19 15.70 -19.18 6.15
N VAL A 20 16.28 -18.47 7.14
CA VAL A 20 17.14 -17.31 6.87
C VAL A 20 18.59 -17.75 6.85
N GLU A 21 19.29 -17.45 5.76
CA GLU A 21 20.72 -17.74 5.63
C GLU A 21 21.54 -16.54 6.11
N ILE A 22 22.19 -16.69 7.28
CA ILE A 22 23.07 -15.67 7.84
C ILE A 22 24.50 -16.22 7.85
N PRO A 23 25.44 -15.59 7.16
CA PRO A 23 26.86 -15.97 7.19
C PRO A 23 27.43 -15.83 8.61
N ASN A 24 28.32 -16.76 8.98
CA ASN A 24 29.02 -16.68 10.25
C ASN A 24 29.72 -15.32 10.44
N GLY A 25 29.51 -14.70 11.61
CA GLY A 25 30.10 -13.39 11.92
C GLY A 25 29.39 -12.20 11.26
N PHE A 26 28.20 -12.39 10.66
CA PHE A 26 27.43 -11.26 10.14
C PHE A 26 26.97 -10.36 11.29
N HIS A 27 27.20 -9.05 11.18
CA HIS A 27 26.88 -8.07 12.21
C HIS A 27 26.34 -6.74 11.65
N ASP A 28 26.23 -6.59 10.34
CA ASP A 28 25.80 -5.32 9.69
C ASP A 28 24.28 -5.18 9.59
N TRP A 29 23.61 -5.35 10.75
CA TRP A 29 22.15 -5.21 10.86
C TRP A 29 21.64 -3.81 10.55
N GLY A 30 22.50 -2.79 10.77
CA GLY A 30 22.20 -1.40 10.41
C GLY A 30 22.02 -1.21 8.90
N ALA A 31 22.84 -1.86 8.08
CA ALA A 31 22.68 -1.83 6.63
C ALA A 31 21.43 -2.56 6.17
N ILE A 32 21.05 -3.68 6.81
CA ILE A 32 19.79 -4.39 6.55
C ILE A 32 18.60 -3.45 6.78
N MET A 33 18.57 -2.74 7.92
CA MET A 33 17.46 -1.82 8.23
C MET A 33 17.43 -0.61 7.30
N LYS A 34 18.60 -0.13 6.86
CA LYS A 34 18.67 0.94 5.86
C LYS A 34 18.07 0.50 4.53
N LEU A 35 18.37 -0.71 4.06
CA LEU A 35 17.76 -1.28 2.86
C LEU A 35 16.24 -1.44 3.04
N ALA A 36 15.82 -2.01 4.17
CA ALA A 36 14.41 -2.18 4.49
C ALA A 36 13.64 -0.84 4.45
N LYS A 37 14.22 0.21 5.00
CA LYS A 37 13.63 1.56 4.96
C LYS A 37 13.53 2.10 3.54
N THR A 38 14.61 1.96 2.75
CA THR A 38 14.66 2.47 1.37
C THR A 38 13.67 1.75 0.44
N GLN A 39 13.38 0.47 0.73
CA GLN A 39 12.48 -0.37 -0.05
C GLN A 39 11.05 -0.46 0.53
N ALA A 40 10.74 0.31 1.58
CA ALA A 40 9.45 0.25 2.29
C ALA A 40 9.11 -1.18 2.81
N LEU A 41 10.12 -1.91 3.31
CA LEU A 41 10.01 -3.30 3.78
C LEU A 41 10.32 -3.44 5.28
N MET A 42 10.24 -2.33 6.04
CA MET A 42 10.55 -2.30 7.47
C MET A 42 9.70 -3.28 8.28
N GLY A 43 8.41 -3.40 7.95
CA GLY A 43 7.49 -4.32 8.63
C GLY A 43 7.90 -5.77 8.46
N LEU A 44 8.15 -6.21 7.22
CA LEU A 44 8.58 -7.58 6.92
C LEU A 44 9.91 -7.94 7.57
N VAL A 45 10.90 -7.06 7.45
CA VAL A 45 12.23 -7.28 8.02
C VAL A 45 12.18 -7.26 9.54
N GLY A 46 11.50 -6.27 10.13
CA GLY A 46 11.35 -6.14 11.58
C GLY A 46 10.67 -7.36 12.20
N ASP A 47 9.61 -7.86 11.58
CA ASP A 47 8.91 -9.05 12.03
C ASP A 47 9.82 -10.28 12.07
N VAL A 48 10.53 -10.60 10.99
CA VAL A 48 11.44 -11.74 10.93
C VAL A 48 12.55 -11.62 11.97
N LEU A 49 13.17 -10.44 12.12
CA LEU A 49 14.23 -10.21 13.09
C LEU A 49 13.74 -10.36 14.54
N LEU A 50 12.47 -10.10 14.82
CA LEU A 50 11.90 -10.21 16.17
C LEU A 50 11.33 -11.60 16.46
N THR A 51 10.70 -12.24 15.48
CA THR A 51 9.96 -13.50 15.69
C THR A 51 10.84 -14.74 15.52
N ARG A 52 11.86 -14.68 14.66
CA ARG A 52 12.80 -15.78 14.46
C ARG A 52 13.85 -15.80 15.58
N ARG A 53 13.65 -16.69 16.55
CA ARG A 53 14.48 -16.76 17.75
C ARG A 53 15.97 -16.93 17.42
N GLU A 54 16.29 -17.79 16.45
CA GLU A 54 17.64 -18.06 15.99
C GLU A 54 18.36 -16.80 15.46
N ILE A 55 17.64 -15.79 15.00
CA ILE A 55 18.18 -14.50 14.57
C ILE A 55 18.18 -13.52 15.73
N ARG A 56 17.03 -13.36 16.38
CA ARG A 56 16.83 -12.40 17.45
C ARG A 56 17.88 -12.54 18.56
N ASP A 57 18.23 -13.78 18.93
CA ASP A 57 19.19 -14.07 20.00
C ASP A 57 20.65 -13.71 19.60
N THR A 58 20.92 -13.44 18.30
CA THR A 58 22.21 -12.93 17.79
C THR A 58 22.27 -11.41 17.72
N LEU A 59 21.13 -10.73 17.85
CA LEU A 59 21.06 -9.26 17.72
C LEU A 59 21.50 -8.56 19.02
N PRO A 60 22.15 -7.39 18.92
CA PRO A 60 22.44 -6.57 20.09
C PRO A 60 21.13 -6.16 20.81
N PRO A 61 21.06 -6.23 22.16
CA PRO A 61 19.83 -5.93 22.90
C PRO A 61 19.22 -4.56 22.59
N LYS A 62 20.04 -3.53 22.49
CA LYS A 62 19.59 -2.17 22.09
C LYS A 62 19.02 -2.10 20.67
N PHE A 63 19.44 -3.03 19.81
CA PHE A 63 18.91 -3.11 18.43
C PHE A 63 17.54 -3.78 18.45
N VAL A 64 17.35 -4.83 19.21
CA VAL A 64 16.05 -5.50 19.41
C VAL A 64 15.03 -4.53 19.98
N GLU A 65 15.39 -3.75 20.99
CA GLU A 65 14.52 -2.71 21.59
C GLU A 65 13.99 -1.73 20.51
N LYS A 66 14.87 -1.24 19.64
CA LYS A 66 14.47 -0.34 18.53
C LYS A 66 13.59 -0.99 17.46
N LEU A 67 13.68 -2.30 17.31
CA LEU A 67 12.85 -3.02 16.33
C LEU A 67 11.41 -3.22 16.82
N GLN A 68 11.18 -3.28 18.13
CA GLN A 68 9.88 -3.63 18.71
C GLN A 68 8.75 -2.70 18.28
N ASP A 69 9.04 -1.41 18.04
CA ASP A 69 8.04 -0.43 17.66
C ASP A 69 7.63 -0.53 16.18
N ILE A 70 8.43 -1.18 15.33
CA ILE A 70 8.21 -1.16 13.87
C ILE A 70 6.96 -1.93 13.47
N PRO A 71 6.75 -3.20 13.86
CA PRO A 71 5.53 -3.92 13.51
C PRO A 71 4.28 -3.26 14.10
N MET A 72 4.35 -2.80 15.34
CA MET A 72 3.22 -2.12 16.00
C MET A 72 2.83 -0.82 15.28
N THR A 73 3.83 -0.03 14.85
CA THR A 73 3.60 1.18 14.07
C THR A 73 2.90 0.86 12.75
N ASN A 74 3.33 -0.17 12.03
CA ASN A 74 2.68 -0.61 10.79
C ASN A 74 1.24 -1.06 11.01
N VAL A 75 0.97 -1.88 12.03
CA VAL A 75 -0.38 -2.32 12.39
C VAL A 75 -1.27 -1.12 12.71
N GLY A 76 -0.77 -0.15 13.48
CA GLY A 76 -1.49 1.08 13.81
C GLY A 76 -1.82 1.91 12.56
N MET A 77 -0.85 2.09 11.66
CA MET A 77 -1.06 2.79 10.39
C MET A 77 -2.09 2.08 9.51
N HIS A 78 -1.99 0.76 9.34
CA HIS A 78 -2.97 -0.03 8.60
C HIS A 78 -4.39 0.12 9.17
N SER A 79 -4.54 0.01 10.50
CA SER A 79 -5.82 0.17 11.17
C SER A 79 -6.42 1.56 10.89
N GLN A 80 -5.63 2.61 11.02
CA GLN A 80 -6.04 3.98 10.72
C GLN A 80 -6.46 4.15 9.26
N MET A 81 -5.65 3.66 8.32
CA MET A 81 -5.94 3.74 6.89
C MET A 81 -7.19 2.93 6.54
N ASN A 82 -7.39 1.76 7.12
CA ASN A 82 -8.58 0.94 6.89
C ASN A 82 -9.86 1.63 7.39
N MET A 83 -9.84 2.29 8.54
CA MET A 83 -10.98 3.08 9.02
C MET A 83 -11.27 4.27 8.09
N THR A 84 -10.24 4.96 7.63
CA THR A 84 -10.39 6.08 6.68
C THR A 84 -10.94 5.58 5.34
N LEU A 85 -10.46 4.46 4.83
CA LEU A 85 -10.97 3.83 3.61
C LEU A 85 -12.47 3.51 3.72
N GLN A 86 -12.90 2.90 4.82
CA GLN A 86 -14.31 2.60 5.07
C GLN A 86 -15.16 3.88 5.05
N LEU A 87 -14.74 4.93 5.77
CA LEU A 87 -15.45 6.21 5.80
C LEU A 87 -15.62 6.81 4.39
N VAL A 88 -14.53 6.84 3.61
CA VAL A 88 -14.53 7.40 2.26
C VAL A 88 -15.40 6.57 1.32
N VAL A 89 -15.25 5.25 1.32
CA VAL A 89 -16.06 4.35 0.46
C VAL A 89 -17.55 4.50 0.77
N LEU A 90 -17.94 4.51 2.04
CA LEU A 90 -19.34 4.68 2.44
C LEU A 90 -19.87 6.06 2.04
N THR A 91 -19.06 7.11 2.13
CA THR A 91 -19.42 8.46 1.68
C THR A 91 -19.69 8.49 0.18
N LEU A 92 -18.82 7.87 -0.61
CA LEU A 92 -18.96 7.80 -2.07
C LEU A 92 -20.16 6.96 -2.50
N ARG A 93 -20.38 5.81 -1.86
CA ARG A 93 -21.52 4.91 -2.14
C ARG A 93 -22.88 5.58 -1.91
N LYS A 94 -23.01 6.40 -0.85
CA LYS A 94 -24.24 7.19 -0.60
C LYS A 94 -24.60 8.12 -1.78
N ALA A 95 -23.60 8.52 -2.55
CA ALA A 95 -23.77 9.35 -3.74
C ALA A 95 -23.77 8.55 -5.04
N GLY A 96 -23.83 7.21 -4.98
CA GLY A 96 -23.86 6.32 -6.15
C GLY A 96 -22.51 6.20 -6.87
N VAL A 97 -21.39 6.42 -6.17
CA VAL A 97 -20.05 6.20 -6.71
C VAL A 97 -19.43 4.98 -6.04
N GLU A 98 -19.04 3.99 -6.84
CA GLU A 98 -18.32 2.81 -6.39
C GLU A 98 -16.83 2.97 -6.72
N PRO A 99 -15.95 3.21 -5.75
CA PRO A 99 -14.52 3.32 -5.98
C PRO A 99 -13.85 1.95 -6.07
N VAL A 100 -12.72 1.88 -6.75
CA VAL A 100 -11.84 0.70 -6.80
C VAL A 100 -10.54 1.02 -6.09
N LEU A 101 -10.15 0.22 -5.11
CA LEU A 101 -8.89 0.36 -4.40
C LEU A 101 -7.76 -0.25 -5.23
N LEU A 102 -6.81 0.57 -5.71
CA LEU A 102 -5.79 0.13 -6.67
C LEU A 102 -4.62 -0.61 -6.03
N LYS A 103 -3.98 -0.01 -5.07
CA LYS A 103 -2.70 -0.45 -4.48
C LYS A 103 -2.83 -0.56 -2.95
N GLY A 104 -1.74 -0.31 -2.27
CA GLY A 104 -1.73 -0.20 -0.82
C GLY A 104 -2.33 -1.42 -0.12
N GLN A 105 -3.40 -1.21 0.62
CA GLN A 105 -4.10 -2.25 1.37
C GLN A 105 -4.72 -3.31 0.45
N GLY A 106 -5.07 -2.97 -0.80
CA GLY A 106 -5.56 -3.93 -1.80
C GLY A 106 -4.55 -5.03 -2.09
N LEU A 107 -3.27 -4.68 -2.25
CA LEU A 107 -2.18 -5.63 -2.45
C LEU A 107 -1.70 -6.30 -1.17
N ALA A 108 -1.94 -5.70 0.00
CA ALA A 108 -1.53 -6.25 1.28
C ALA A 108 -2.14 -7.63 1.55
N ARG A 109 -3.33 -7.93 0.98
CA ARG A 109 -3.96 -9.26 1.05
C ARG A 109 -3.07 -10.41 0.57
N ASN A 110 -2.11 -10.12 -0.30
CA ASN A 110 -1.19 -11.13 -0.85
C ASN A 110 0.02 -11.39 0.07
N TYR A 111 0.13 -10.68 1.19
CA TYR A 111 1.14 -10.88 2.20
C TYR A 111 0.64 -11.86 3.26
N PRO A 112 1.48 -12.74 3.81
CA PRO A 112 1.10 -13.65 4.91
C PRO A 112 0.51 -12.93 6.13
N VAL A 113 1.00 -11.72 6.41
CA VAL A 113 0.48 -10.78 7.40
C VAL A 113 0.31 -9.44 6.72
N PRO A 114 -0.91 -9.08 6.30
CA PRO A 114 -1.18 -7.87 5.51
C PRO A 114 -0.65 -6.58 6.13
N GLU A 115 -0.71 -6.46 7.45
CA GLU A 115 -0.29 -5.29 8.21
C GLU A 115 1.22 -5.05 8.18
N LEU A 116 2.01 -6.04 7.78
CA LEU A 116 3.46 -5.89 7.62
C LEU A 116 3.84 -5.20 6.30
N ARG A 117 2.93 -5.12 5.33
CA ARG A 117 3.15 -4.32 4.12
C ARG A 117 3.09 -2.85 4.48
N GLN A 118 4.18 -2.13 4.23
CA GLN A 118 4.23 -0.69 4.45
C GLN A 118 3.43 0.03 3.36
N CYS A 119 2.36 0.72 3.75
CA CYS A 119 1.52 1.55 2.89
C CYS A 119 1.69 3.01 3.28
N GLY A 120 1.75 3.92 2.31
CA GLY A 120 1.89 5.36 2.53
C GLY A 120 0.60 6.13 2.29
N ASP A 121 -0.22 5.64 1.38
CA ASP A 121 -1.42 6.29 0.86
C ASP A 121 -2.52 5.28 0.54
N ILE A 122 -3.71 5.81 0.27
CA ILE A 122 -4.89 5.07 -0.19
C ILE A 122 -5.18 5.51 -1.62
N ASP A 123 -4.95 4.63 -2.59
CA ASP A 123 -5.19 4.91 -4.01
C ASP A 123 -6.60 4.46 -4.41
N LEU A 124 -7.48 5.38 -4.76
CA LEU A 124 -8.86 5.11 -5.17
C LEU A 124 -9.10 5.52 -6.61
N TYR A 125 -9.41 4.56 -7.46
CA TYR A 125 -9.88 4.84 -8.81
C TYR A 125 -11.40 5.08 -8.81
N VAL A 126 -11.84 6.16 -9.43
CA VAL A 126 -13.25 6.54 -9.54
C VAL A 126 -13.69 6.76 -10.99
N GLY A 127 -12.73 6.79 -11.91
CA GLY A 127 -12.95 7.04 -13.32
C GLY A 127 -13.27 8.50 -13.62
N GLU A 128 -13.14 8.84 -14.90
CA GLU A 128 -13.28 10.21 -15.38
C GLU A 128 -14.66 10.82 -15.06
N LYS A 129 -15.72 10.05 -15.23
CA LYS A 129 -17.11 10.52 -15.04
C LYS A 129 -17.42 10.94 -13.61
N ASN A 130 -16.73 10.37 -12.62
CA ASN A 130 -17.00 10.62 -11.21
C ASN A 130 -15.97 11.58 -10.58
N TYR A 131 -14.89 11.89 -11.25
CA TYR A 131 -13.71 12.54 -10.69
C TYR A 131 -14.03 13.89 -10.02
N GLU A 132 -14.68 14.81 -10.73
CA GLU A 132 -15.08 16.11 -10.18
C GLU A 132 -16.15 16.00 -9.11
N LYS A 133 -17.11 15.07 -9.28
CA LYS A 133 -18.14 14.78 -8.27
C LYS A 133 -17.49 14.31 -6.97
N VAL A 134 -16.51 13.41 -7.05
CA VAL A 134 -15.80 12.87 -5.88
C VAL A 134 -15.01 13.96 -5.16
N HIS A 135 -14.35 14.87 -5.87
CA HIS A 135 -13.68 16.01 -5.26
C HIS A 135 -14.65 16.84 -4.41
N SER A 136 -15.82 17.18 -4.97
CA SER A 136 -16.86 17.94 -4.28
C SER A 136 -17.46 17.20 -3.07
N LEU A 137 -17.60 15.88 -3.15
CA LEU A 137 -18.13 15.05 -2.08
C LEU A 137 -17.16 14.90 -0.90
N LEU A 138 -15.87 14.78 -1.19
CA LEU A 138 -14.84 14.54 -0.16
C LEU A 138 -14.30 15.83 0.46
N GLY A 139 -14.43 16.96 -0.22
CA GLY A 139 -13.99 18.28 0.30
C GLY A 139 -14.45 18.58 1.72
N PRO A 140 -15.75 18.40 2.08
CA PRO A 140 -16.26 18.69 3.43
C PRO A 140 -15.65 17.83 4.56
N ILE A 141 -15.10 16.67 4.27
CA ILE A 141 -14.50 15.77 5.27
C ILE A 141 -12.97 15.77 5.23
N ALA A 142 -12.38 16.44 4.24
CA ALA A 142 -10.93 16.56 4.10
C ALA A 142 -10.37 17.68 4.97
N SER A 143 -9.26 17.43 5.65
CA SER A 143 -8.48 18.49 6.31
C SER A 143 -7.61 19.27 5.32
N GLU A 144 -7.21 18.63 4.23
CA GLU A 144 -6.44 19.18 3.13
C GLU A 144 -6.95 18.55 1.83
N ILE A 145 -7.07 19.31 0.75
CA ILE A 145 -7.46 18.81 -0.58
C ILE A 145 -6.81 19.68 -1.66
N ASP A 146 -6.38 19.06 -2.74
CA ASP A 146 -5.83 19.77 -3.90
C ASP A 146 -6.86 20.74 -4.50
N ASP A 147 -6.37 21.88 -4.98
CA ASP A 147 -7.20 22.90 -5.63
C ASP A 147 -7.90 22.35 -6.88
N PHE A 148 -9.14 22.75 -7.10
CA PHE A 148 -9.96 22.34 -8.26
C PHE A 148 -9.27 22.62 -9.60
N SER A 149 -8.46 23.68 -9.70
CA SER A 149 -7.70 24.00 -10.93
C SER A 149 -6.75 22.88 -11.38
N ARG A 150 -6.29 22.04 -10.46
CA ARG A 150 -5.42 20.89 -10.75
C ARG A 150 -6.19 19.69 -11.30
N LEU A 151 -7.50 19.61 -11.09
CA LEU A 151 -8.35 18.52 -11.57
C LEU A 151 -8.39 18.43 -13.11
N VAL A 152 -8.29 19.57 -13.79
CA VAL A 152 -8.43 19.64 -15.25
C VAL A 152 -7.27 18.98 -15.98
N ILE A 153 -6.07 19.00 -15.39
CA ILE A 153 -4.82 18.56 -16.04
C ILE A 153 -4.28 17.27 -15.39
N GLY A 154 -4.69 16.95 -14.16
CA GLY A 154 -4.11 15.87 -13.36
C GLY A 154 -4.73 14.49 -13.65
N LYS A 155 -3.91 13.45 -13.50
CA LYS A 155 -4.38 12.05 -13.48
C LYS A 155 -5.06 11.69 -12.15
N HIS A 156 -4.70 12.37 -11.07
CA HIS A 156 -5.24 12.22 -9.73
C HIS A 156 -5.22 13.55 -8.97
N PHE A 157 -5.96 13.63 -7.89
CA PHE A 157 -5.82 14.66 -6.86
C PHE A 157 -5.57 14.03 -5.50
N HIS A 158 -4.96 14.80 -4.62
CA HIS A 158 -4.67 14.38 -3.24
C HIS A 158 -5.64 15.03 -2.27
N LEU A 159 -5.96 14.29 -1.23
CA LEU A 159 -6.64 14.81 -0.07
C LEU A 159 -6.19 14.08 1.19
N LYS A 160 -6.43 14.70 2.33
CA LYS A 160 -6.13 14.13 3.64
C LYS A 160 -7.39 14.02 4.47
N VAL A 161 -7.71 12.80 4.88
CA VAL A 161 -8.86 12.51 5.74
C VAL A 161 -8.37 11.73 6.95
N ALA A 162 -8.71 12.17 8.16
CA ALA A 162 -8.34 11.51 9.42
C ALA A 162 -6.85 11.09 9.47
N ASN A 163 -5.96 11.99 9.04
CA ASN A 163 -4.51 11.80 8.95
C ASN A 163 -4.01 10.77 7.91
N SER A 164 -4.88 10.19 7.09
CA SER A 164 -4.47 9.35 5.96
C SER A 164 -4.44 10.16 4.67
N LEU A 165 -3.37 10.00 3.90
CA LEU A 165 -3.27 10.54 2.54
C LEU A 165 -4.08 9.65 1.61
N ILE A 166 -4.85 10.26 0.73
CA ILE A 166 -5.66 9.58 -0.29
C ILE A 166 -5.32 10.19 -1.64
N GLU A 167 -5.06 9.34 -2.62
CA GLU A 167 -4.98 9.70 -4.03
C GLU A 167 -6.25 9.22 -4.75
N VAL A 168 -7.01 10.16 -5.29
CA VAL A 168 -8.20 9.84 -6.09
C VAL A 168 -7.82 9.90 -7.55
N HIS A 169 -7.91 8.77 -8.24
CA HIS A 169 -7.47 8.58 -9.61
C HIS A 169 -8.61 8.72 -10.60
N ARG A 170 -8.39 9.56 -11.61
CA ARG A 170 -9.20 9.69 -12.82
C ARG A 170 -8.87 8.58 -13.81
N PHE A 171 -7.57 8.28 -13.95
CA PHE A 171 -7.00 7.21 -14.74
C PHE A 171 -6.13 6.32 -13.86
N ALA A 172 -6.03 5.02 -14.18
CA ALA A 172 -5.16 4.11 -13.42
C ALA A 172 -3.69 4.56 -13.48
N ASP A 173 -3.22 4.87 -14.67
CA ASP A 173 -1.96 5.58 -14.93
C ASP A 173 -2.05 6.33 -16.26
N VAL A 174 -1.01 7.11 -16.62
CA VAL A 174 -0.91 7.85 -17.88
C VAL A 174 0.50 7.69 -18.45
N HIS A 175 0.57 7.32 -19.73
CA HIS A 175 1.83 7.08 -20.43
C HIS A 175 2.16 8.18 -21.43
N ALA A 176 3.46 8.45 -21.59
CA ALA A 176 3.96 9.51 -22.46
C ALA A 176 3.73 9.24 -23.97
N SER A 177 3.67 7.97 -24.40
CA SER A 177 3.33 7.61 -25.77
C SER A 177 1.82 7.65 -25.97
N PRO A 178 1.27 8.50 -26.88
CA PRO A 178 -0.17 8.59 -27.09
C PRO A 178 -0.82 7.27 -27.50
N THR A 179 -0.21 6.56 -28.44
CA THR A 179 -0.73 5.26 -28.93
C THR A 179 -0.72 4.21 -27.84
N PHE A 180 0.37 4.13 -27.05
CA PHE A 180 0.43 3.19 -25.94
C PHE A 180 -0.57 3.57 -24.84
N ASN A 181 -0.70 4.88 -24.56
CA ASN A 181 -1.66 5.36 -23.57
C ASN A 181 -3.11 5.03 -23.94
N GLU A 182 -3.49 5.14 -25.21
CA GLU A 182 -4.83 4.78 -25.70
C GLU A 182 -5.11 3.28 -25.42
N ILE A 183 -4.22 2.39 -25.85
CA ILE A 183 -4.32 0.95 -25.61
C ILE A 183 -4.36 0.63 -24.11
N TYR A 184 -3.53 1.31 -23.31
CA TYR A 184 -3.49 1.12 -21.87
C TYR A 184 -4.79 1.58 -21.20
N GLN A 185 -5.38 2.71 -21.60
CA GLN A 185 -6.65 3.18 -21.04
C GLN A 185 -7.80 2.23 -21.35
N GLU A 186 -7.84 1.63 -22.54
CA GLU A 186 -8.83 0.62 -22.89
C GLU A 186 -8.68 -0.62 -21.99
N TYR A 187 -7.47 -1.17 -21.86
CA TYR A 187 -7.15 -2.28 -20.98
C TYR A 187 -7.49 -1.97 -19.51
N ALA A 188 -7.07 -0.81 -19.01
CA ALA A 188 -7.30 -0.41 -17.63
C ALA A 188 -8.79 -0.22 -17.33
N SER A 189 -9.54 0.39 -18.24
CA SER A 189 -10.98 0.59 -18.10
C SER A 189 -11.73 -0.76 -18.04
N GLU A 190 -11.31 -1.74 -18.80
CA GLU A 190 -11.87 -3.10 -18.76
C GLU A 190 -11.55 -3.80 -17.43
N GLY A 191 -10.28 -3.85 -17.04
CA GLY A 191 -9.84 -4.50 -15.79
C GLY A 191 -10.40 -3.85 -14.52
N LEU A 192 -10.64 -2.52 -14.55
CA LEU A 192 -11.21 -1.76 -13.42
C LEU A 192 -12.76 -1.73 -13.43
N SER A 193 -13.41 -2.41 -14.35
CA SER A 193 -14.88 -2.48 -14.42
C SER A 193 -15.45 -3.89 -14.37
N LYS A 194 -14.71 -4.92 -14.80
CA LYS A 194 -15.25 -6.27 -14.98
C LYS A 194 -14.70 -7.28 -13.98
N ASP A 195 -13.39 -7.34 -13.81
CA ASP A 195 -12.74 -8.39 -13.03
C ASP A 195 -12.31 -7.92 -11.65
N LEU A 196 -13.28 -7.40 -10.89
CA LEU A 196 -13.01 -6.87 -9.56
C LEU A 196 -13.17 -7.94 -8.47
N VAL A 197 -12.27 -7.89 -7.49
CA VAL A 197 -12.26 -8.79 -6.32
C VAL A 197 -12.58 -7.98 -5.07
N PRO A 198 -13.66 -8.30 -4.34
CA PRO A 198 -13.99 -7.62 -3.10
C PRO A 198 -13.03 -8.06 -1.96
N ILE A 199 -12.56 -7.09 -1.18
CA ILE A 199 -11.82 -7.29 0.07
C ILE A 199 -12.60 -6.65 1.20
N ASN A 200 -12.73 -7.36 2.32
CA ASN A 200 -13.40 -6.85 3.50
C ASN A 200 -12.45 -6.02 4.38
N PHE A 201 -12.84 -4.79 4.65
CA PHE A 201 -12.25 -3.93 5.66
C PHE A 201 -13.29 -3.73 6.77
N GLY A 202 -13.22 -4.55 7.82
CA GLY A 202 -14.33 -4.67 8.77
C GLY A 202 -15.62 -5.12 8.06
N ASP A 203 -16.69 -4.37 8.22
CA ASP A 203 -18.00 -4.66 7.60
C ASP A 203 -18.16 -4.07 6.19
N VAL A 204 -17.13 -3.41 5.65
CA VAL A 204 -17.17 -2.76 4.33
C VAL A 204 -16.33 -3.55 3.34
N ALA A 205 -16.99 -4.19 2.37
CA ALA A 205 -16.30 -4.78 1.22
C ALA A 205 -15.89 -3.67 0.25
N VAL A 206 -14.65 -3.65 -0.21
CA VAL A 206 -14.12 -2.69 -1.19
C VAL A 206 -13.57 -3.46 -2.38
N ASN A 207 -13.95 -3.05 -3.57
CA ASN A 207 -13.48 -3.68 -4.80
C ASN A 207 -12.01 -3.34 -5.08
N THR A 208 -11.23 -4.34 -5.50
CA THR A 208 -9.85 -4.19 -5.97
C THR A 208 -9.71 -4.86 -7.34
N PRO A 209 -8.75 -4.48 -8.17
CA PRO A 209 -8.45 -5.20 -9.40
C PRO A 209 -8.07 -6.65 -9.10
N ALA A 210 -8.28 -7.53 -10.09
CA ALA A 210 -7.75 -8.89 -10.04
C ALA A 210 -6.22 -8.92 -10.06
N ASP A 211 -5.62 -10.03 -9.62
CA ASP A 211 -4.16 -10.13 -9.46
C ASP A 211 -3.40 -10.00 -10.79
N ASN A 212 -3.99 -10.45 -11.91
CA ASN A 212 -3.43 -10.27 -13.24
C ASN A 212 -3.32 -8.79 -13.66
N PHE A 213 -4.28 -7.95 -13.26
CA PHE A 213 -4.20 -6.50 -13.49
C PHE A 213 -3.10 -5.85 -12.65
N ASN A 214 -2.94 -6.30 -11.40
CA ASN A 214 -1.92 -5.77 -10.48
C ASN A 214 -0.49 -6.21 -10.83
N ALA A 215 -0.30 -7.14 -11.77
CA ALA A 215 1.01 -7.61 -12.23
C ALA A 215 1.66 -6.68 -13.26
N PHE A 216 0.93 -5.71 -13.79
CA PHE A 216 1.37 -4.68 -14.72
C PHE A 216 1.42 -3.31 -14.04
#